data_1498327eba4d5285d1220aab306bd606
#
_entry.id   1498327eba4d5285d1220aab306bd606
#
_cell.length_a   1.000
_cell.length_b   1.000
_cell.length_c   1.000
_cell.angle_alpha   90.00
_cell.angle_beta   90.00
_cell.angle_gamma   90.00
#
_symmetry.space_group_name_H-M   'P 1'
#
loop_
_entity.id
_entity.type
_entity.pdbx_description
1 polymer ?
#
loop_
_entity_poly.entity_id
_entity_poly.type
_entity_poly.pdbx_seq_one_letter_code
_entity_poly.pdbx_strand_id
1 'polypeptide(L)'
;MTPQYAWDHVHIRTPDPEATAQWFAETLGAEIVRSPGRTDLKLGGASIFLAPVAAGDGVNPPPVTPYQGLDHFGLTVKDIDAVAAHLKAKGVEFTKEPFTLRPGLRICFIRAPQGVSIELLERDARHQ
;
A
#
# COMPACT_ATOMS: atom_id res chain seq x y z
N MET A 1 10.89 -0.24 33.73
CA MET A 1 11.06 -0.83 32.38
C MET A 1 10.10 -0.17 31.41
N THR A 2 10.62 0.33 30.30
CA THR A 2 9.79 0.91 29.26
C THR A 2 9.24 -0.21 28.37
N PRO A 3 7.92 -0.28 28.18
CA PRO A 3 7.36 -1.23 27.22
C PRO A 3 7.94 -1.01 25.83
N GLN A 4 8.08 -2.09 25.09
CA GLN A 4 8.54 -2.04 23.71
C GLN A 4 7.41 -2.42 22.77
N TYR A 5 7.39 -1.77 21.61
CA TYR A 5 6.37 -2.03 20.59
C TYR A 5 7.07 -2.44 19.30
N ALA A 6 6.46 -3.36 18.58
CA ALA A 6 6.93 -3.76 17.26
C ALA A 6 5.79 -3.57 16.26
N TRP A 7 6.15 -3.26 15.03
CA TRP A 7 5.15 -3.13 13.97
C TRP A 7 4.54 -4.50 13.67
N ASP A 8 3.21 -4.59 13.64
CA ASP A 8 2.54 -5.85 13.38
C ASP A 8 1.86 -5.87 12.01
N HIS A 9 0.87 -4.99 11.80
CA HIS A 9 0.13 -5.01 10.54
C HIS A 9 -0.57 -3.68 10.30
N VAL A 10 -1.00 -3.49 9.05
CA VAL A 10 -1.98 -2.48 8.67
C VAL A 10 -3.26 -3.20 8.24
N HIS A 11 -4.41 -2.57 8.40
CA HIS A 11 -5.71 -3.18 8.17
C HIS A 11 -6.48 -2.38 7.12
N ILE A 12 -6.95 -3.05 6.06
CA ILE A 12 -7.77 -2.45 5.01
C ILE A 12 -9.14 -3.10 5.04
N ARG A 13 -10.20 -2.30 5.09
CA ARG A 13 -11.56 -2.78 4.91
C ARG A 13 -11.94 -2.63 3.46
N THR A 14 -12.56 -3.66 2.90
CA THR A 14 -12.93 -3.69 1.48
C THR A 14 -14.18 -4.53 1.26
N PRO A 15 -15.09 -4.08 0.36
CA PRO A 15 -16.24 -4.91 0.00
C PRO A 15 -15.86 -6.23 -0.67
N ASP A 16 -14.67 -6.30 -1.29
CA ASP A 16 -14.22 -7.50 -1.99
C ASP A 16 -12.76 -7.80 -1.63
N PRO A 17 -12.52 -8.52 -0.51
CA PRO A 17 -11.16 -8.86 -0.09
C PRO A 17 -10.38 -9.63 -1.15
N GLU A 18 -11.03 -10.51 -1.90
CA GLU A 18 -10.35 -11.31 -2.92
C GLU A 18 -9.84 -10.43 -4.07
N ALA A 19 -10.68 -9.51 -4.57
CA ALA A 19 -10.26 -8.60 -5.64
C ALA A 19 -9.16 -7.67 -5.16
N THR A 20 -9.26 -7.17 -3.92
CA THR A 20 -8.22 -6.33 -3.33
C THR A 20 -6.91 -7.10 -3.21
N ALA A 21 -6.97 -8.35 -2.72
CA ALA A 21 -5.78 -9.20 -2.61
C ALA A 21 -5.14 -9.44 -3.97
N GLN A 22 -5.94 -9.72 -4.99
CA GLN A 22 -5.43 -9.94 -6.35
C GLN A 22 -4.72 -8.71 -6.89
N TRP A 23 -5.26 -7.51 -6.65
CA TRP A 23 -4.60 -6.29 -7.08
C TRP A 23 -3.20 -6.17 -6.46
N PHE A 24 -3.09 -6.39 -5.14
CA PHE A 24 -1.80 -6.31 -4.47
C PHE A 24 -0.82 -7.37 -4.96
N ALA A 25 -1.31 -8.60 -5.21
CA ALA A 25 -0.46 -9.69 -5.70
C ALA A 25 0.04 -9.40 -7.12
N GLU A 26 -0.86 -9.03 -8.02
CA GLU A 26 -0.53 -8.82 -9.43
C GLU A 26 0.23 -7.53 -9.66
N THR A 27 -0.02 -6.50 -8.85
CA THR A 27 0.56 -5.18 -9.05
C THR A 27 1.86 -5.00 -8.29
N LEU A 28 1.89 -5.42 -7.01
CA LEU A 28 3.02 -5.17 -6.13
C LEU A 28 3.76 -6.44 -5.70
N GLY A 29 3.34 -7.61 -6.20
CA GLY A 29 3.99 -8.87 -5.86
C GLY A 29 3.72 -9.35 -4.44
N ALA A 30 2.63 -8.90 -3.82
CA ALA A 30 2.27 -9.34 -2.48
C ALA A 30 1.94 -10.84 -2.47
N GLU A 31 2.25 -11.51 -1.38
CA GLU A 31 1.84 -12.89 -1.14
C GLU A 31 0.45 -12.89 -0.54
N ILE A 32 -0.46 -13.68 -1.12
CA ILE A 32 -1.80 -13.86 -0.57
C ILE A 32 -1.76 -15.00 0.43
N VAL A 33 -2.22 -14.73 1.67
CA VAL A 33 -2.26 -15.72 2.75
C VAL A 33 -3.71 -15.99 3.07
N ARG A 34 -4.17 -17.22 2.77
CA ARG A 34 -5.55 -17.62 3.02
C ARG A 34 -5.63 -18.55 4.22
N SER A 35 -6.64 -18.31 5.04
CA SER A 35 -7.00 -19.18 6.15
C SER A 35 -8.53 -19.20 6.25
N PRO A 36 -9.13 -20.09 7.04
CA PRO A 36 -10.60 -20.15 7.11
C PRO A 36 -11.19 -18.80 7.46
N GLY A 37 -12.04 -18.28 6.56
CA GLY A 37 -12.73 -17.01 6.73
C GLY A 37 -11.86 -15.77 6.55
N ARG A 38 -10.60 -15.91 6.09
CA ARG A 38 -9.70 -14.75 5.95
C ARG A 38 -8.89 -14.82 4.66
N THR A 39 -8.69 -13.62 4.09
CA THR A 39 -7.74 -13.40 3.00
C THR A 39 -6.87 -12.22 3.41
N ASP A 40 -5.58 -12.47 3.61
CA ASP A 40 -4.63 -11.46 4.06
C ASP A 40 -3.44 -11.42 3.10
N LEU A 41 -2.55 -10.44 3.31
CA LEU A 41 -1.41 -10.22 2.43
C LEU A 41 -0.13 -10.09 3.24
N LYS A 42 0.98 -10.50 2.60
CA LYS A 42 2.33 -10.13 3.05
C LYS A 42 3.02 -9.38 1.94
N LEU A 43 3.59 -8.23 2.29
CA LEU A 43 4.25 -7.35 1.33
C LEU A 43 5.40 -6.64 2.02
N GLY A 44 6.62 -6.83 1.48
CA GLY A 44 7.80 -6.14 1.99
C GLY A 44 8.10 -6.41 3.46
N GLY A 45 7.78 -7.60 3.95
CA GLY A 45 8.03 -7.97 5.36
C GLY A 45 6.92 -7.53 6.31
N ALA A 46 5.88 -6.87 5.83
CA ALA A 46 4.74 -6.44 6.64
C ALA A 46 3.48 -7.21 6.27
N SER A 47 2.58 -7.33 7.23
CA SER A 47 1.27 -7.93 7.00
C SER A 47 0.24 -6.85 6.71
N ILE A 48 -0.63 -7.12 5.75
CA ILE A 48 -1.80 -6.30 5.44
C ILE A 48 -3.01 -7.22 5.63
N PHE A 49 -3.81 -6.92 6.65
CA PHE A 49 -5.03 -7.70 6.92
C PHE A 49 -6.19 -7.08 6.16
N LEU A 50 -7.02 -7.93 5.56
CA LEU A 50 -8.18 -7.49 4.80
C LEU A 50 -9.44 -7.90 5.56
N ALA A 51 -10.33 -6.92 5.81
CA ALA A 51 -11.62 -7.18 6.44
C ALA A 51 -12.73 -6.91 5.43
N PRO A 52 -13.72 -7.79 5.33
CA PRO A 52 -14.85 -7.55 4.42
C PRO A 52 -15.75 -6.43 4.92
N VAL A 53 -16.42 -5.78 3.97
CA VAL A 53 -17.47 -4.81 4.23
C VAL A 53 -18.75 -5.34 3.62
N ALA A 54 -19.80 -5.44 4.43
CA ALA A 54 -21.10 -5.90 3.99
C ALA A 54 -22.11 -4.75 4.03
N ALA A 55 -23.14 -4.84 3.20
CA ALA A 55 -24.21 -3.86 3.23
C ALA A 55 -24.84 -3.77 4.62
N GLY A 56 -25.00 -2.55 5.14
CA GLY A 56 -25.66 -2.33 6.42
C GLY A 56 -24.78 -2.56 7.65
N ASP A 57 -23.48 -2.80 7.50
CA ASP A 57 -22.59 -3.05 8.65
C ASP A 57 -22.07 -1.77 9.31
N GLY A 58 -22.47 -0.60 8.82
CA GLY A 58 -22.09 0.67 9.44
C GLY A 58 -20.69 1.16 9.08
N VAL A 59 -20.01 0.51 8.16
CA VAL A 59 -18.68 0.95 7.71
C VAL A 59 -18.84 2.09 6.72
N ASN A 60 -18.17 3.21 6.98
CA ASN A 60 -18.20 4.37 6.10
C ASN A 60 -17.40 4.12 4.83
N PRO A 61 -17.77 4.78 3.70
CA PRO A 61 -16.96 4.70 2.48
C PRO A 61 -15.59 5.32 2.70
N PRO A 62 -14.61 5.05 1.79
CA PRO A 62 -13.28 5.64 1.91
C PRO A 62 -13.37 7.17 1.94
N PRO A 63 -12.53 7.85 2.74
CA PRO A 63 -12.52 9.30 2.74
C PRO A 63 -11.94 9.85 1.45
N VAL A 64 -12.29 11.08 1.13
CA VAL A 64 -11.71 11.78 -0.02
C VAL A 64 -10.40 12.43 0.41
N THR A 65 -9.31 12.07 -0.28
CA THR A 65 -7.99 12.64 0.01
C THR A 65 -7.86 14.06 -0.53
N PRO A 66 -7.10 14.95 0.14
CA PRO A 66 -6.40 14.76 1.41
C PRO A 66 -7.32 14.93 2.62
N TYR A 67 -7.00 14.24 3.70
CA TYR A 67 -7.78 14.30 4.94
C TYR A 67 -6.84 14.16 6.14
N GLN A 68 -7.30 14.57 7.32
CA GLN A 68 -6.53 14.39 8.54
C GLN A 68 -6.51 12.92 8.96
N GLY A 69 -5.39 12.48 9.51
CA GLY A 69 -5.19 11.13 10.00
C GLY A 69 -4.14 10.39 9.20
N LEU A 70 -4.32 9.09 9.04
CA LEU A 70 -3.38 8.26 8.31
C LEU A 70 -3.49 8.57 6.82
N ASP A 71 -2.44 9.17 6.26
CA ASP A 71 -2.45 9.64 4.88
C ASP A 71 -2.07 8.55 3.88
N HIS A 72 -0.97 7.84 4.16
CA HIS A 72 -0.47 6.79 3.27
C HIS A 72 0.48 5.87 4.04
N PHE A 73 0.86 4.78 3.40
CA PHE A 73 2.02 4.00 3.84
C PHE A 73 3.03 3.91 2.71
N GLY A 74 4.29 3.64 3.05
CA GLY A 74 5.39 3.67 2.11
C GLY A 74 6.04 2.31 1.92
N LEU A 75 6.51 2.08 0.68
CA LEU A 75 7.27 0.90 0.31
C LEU A 75 8.58 1.34 -0.34
N THR A 76 9.68 0.74 0.10
CA THR A 76 10.98 0.99 -0.51
C THR A 76 11.09 0.19 -1.81
N VAL A 77 11.61 0.83 -2.85
CA VAL A 77 11.88 0.17 -4.13
C VAL A 77 13.30 0.48 -4.59
N LYS A 78 13.79 -0.32 -5.52
CA LYS A 78 15.02 -0.05 -6.26
C LYS A 78 14.65 0.32 -7.68
N ASP A 79 15.34 1.32 -8.25
CA ASP A 79 15.08 1.82 -9.60
C ASP A 79 13.62 2.24 -9.77
N ILE A 80 13.27 3.32 -9.08
CA ILE A 80 11.88 3.80 -9.03
C ILE A 80 11.33 4.15 -10.41
N ASP A 81 12.17 4.62 -11.33
CA ASP A 81 11.70 4.98 -12.68
C ASP A 81 11.30 3.72 -13.47
N ALA A 82 12.07 2.64 -13.35
CA ALA A 82 11.69 1.36 -13.96
C ALA A 82 10.44 0.77 -13.30
N VAL A 83 10.33 0.86 -11.98
CA VAL A 83 9.14 0.42 -11.25
C VAL A 83 7.91 1.20 -11.72
N ALA A 84 8.03 2.52 -11.83
CA ALA A 84 6.91 3.36 -12.29
C ALA A 84 6.48 2.99 -13.70
N ALA A 85 7.42 2.76 -14.63
CA ALA A 85 7.10 2.34 -15.98
C ALA A 85 6.38 0.99 -16.00
N HIS A 86 6.82 0.05 -15.17
CA HIS A 86 6.18 -1.26 -15.03
C HIS A 86 4.74 -1.14 -14.52
N LEU A 87 4.53 -0.30 -13.49
CA LEU A 87 3.20 -0.09 -12.91
C LEU A 87 2.26 0.63 -13.89
N LYS A 88 2.78 1.61 -14.62
CA LYS A 88 1.98 2.31 -15.65
C LYS A 88 1.51 1.35 -16.73
N ALA A 89 2.36 0.41 -17.15
CA ALA A 89 1.99 -0.60 -18.13
C ALA A 89 0.86 -1.50 -17.63
N LYS A 90 0.70 -1.64 -16.33
CA LYS A 90 -0.40 -2.37 -15.70
C LYS A 90 -1.64 -1.52 -15.45
N GLY A 91 -1.62 -0.24 -15.83
CA GLY A 91 -2.76 0.65 -15.64
C GLY A 91 -2.91 1.23 -14.23
N VAL A 92 -1.86 1.19 -13.43
CA VAL A 92 -1.90 1.75 -12.07
C VAL A 92 -1.99 3.26 -12.14
N GLU A 93 -2.89 3.84 -11.34
CA GLU A 93 -3.04 5.28 -11.23
C GLU A 93 -1.91 5.88 -10.38
N PHE A 94 -1.22 6.90 -10.93
CA PHE A 94 -0.24 7.69 -10.19
C PHE A 94 -0.88 9.01 -9.80
N THR A 95 -0.86 9.31 -8.50
CA THR A 95 -1.30 10.62 -8.01
C THR A 95 -0.12 11.59 -7.97
N LYS A 96 1.11 11.09 -7.97
CA LYS A 96 2.32 11.87 -8.11
C LYS A 96 3.37 11.06 -8.85
N GLU A 97 3.85 11.59 -9.97
CA GLU A 97 4.90 10.96 -10.78
C GLU A 97 6.23 10.94 -10.02
N PRO A 98 7.16 10.02 -10.38
CA PRO A 98 8.48 10.00 -9.73
C PRO A 98 9.18 11.36 -9.82
N PHE A 99 9.70 11.81 -8.69
CA PHE A 99 10.47 13.05 -8.62
C PHE A 99 11.46 12.98 -7.46
N THR A 100 12.48 13.82 -7.52
CA THR A 100 13.46 13.96 -6.45
C THR A 100 12.92 14.91 -5.40
N LEU A 101 12.57 14.36 -4.22
CA LEU A 101 12.08 15.18 -3.11
C LEU A 101 13.21 15.98 -2.47
N ARG A 102 14.36 15.34 -2.33
CA ARG A 102 15.61 15.97 -1.87
C ARG A 102 16.77 15.09 -2.36
N PRO A 103 18.02 15.57 -2.29
CA PRO A 103 19.14 14.75 -2.74
C PRO A 103 19.16 13.37 -2.10
N GLY A 104 19.27 12.32 -2.92
CA GLY A 104 19.31 10.94 -2.46
C GLY A 104 17.96 10.30 -2.19
N LEU A 105 16.85 11.00 -2.42
CA LEU A 105 15.51 10.47 -2.18
C LEU A 105 14.58 10.80 -3.34
N ARG A 106 14.15 9.77 -4.06
CA ARG A 106 13.12 9.88 -5.10
C ARG A 106 11.86 9.18 -4.63
N ILE A 107 10.71 9.77 -4.90
CA ILE A 107 9.42 9.24 -4.48
C ILE A 107 8.39 9.35 -5.59
N CYS A 108 7.33 8.56 -5.48
CA CYS A 108 6.10 8.73 -6.24
C CYS A 108 4.94 8.20 -5.40
N PHE A 109 3.71 8.49 -5.82
CA PHE A 109 2.52 8.01 -5.13
C PHE A 109 1.60 7.33 -6.12
N ILE A 110 1.05 6.18 -5.70
CA ILE A 110 0.07 5.42 -6.47
C ILE A 110 -1.21 5.24 -5.66
N ARG A 111 -2.29 4.90 -6.37
CA ARG A 111 -3.59 4.66 -5.78
C ARG A 111 -3.90 3.16 -5.81
N ALA A 112 -4.10 2.58 -4.63
CA ALA A 112 -4.52 1.19 -4.46
C ALA A 112 -6.05 1.11 -4.33
N PRO A 113 -6.62 -0.11 -4.28
CA PRO A 113 -8.05 -0.27 -4.05
C PRO A 113 -8.51 0.43 -2.79
N GLN A 114 -9.75 0.86 -2.76
CA GLN A 114 -10.39 1.60 -1.67
C GLN A 114 -9.77 2.98 -1.45
N GLY A 115 -9.12 3.53 -2.48
CA GLY A 115 -8.52 4.86 -2.41
C GLY A 115 -7.26 4.93 -1.54
N VAL A 116 -6.68 3.79 -1.19
CA VAL A 116 -5.48 3.76 -0.35
C VAL A 116 -4.31 4.37 -1.11
N SER A 117 -3.64 5.35 -0.49
CA SER A 117 -2.46 5.98 -1.05
C SER A 117 -1.20 5.22 -0.62
N ILE A 118 -0.35 4.90 -1.59
CA ILE A 118 0.92 4.22 -1.32
C ILE A 118 2.04 5.06 -1.89
N GLU A 119 3.02 5.37 -1.05
CA GLU A 119 4.25 6.04 -1.47
C GLU A 119 5.30 4.99 -1.83
N LEU A 120 5.97 5.17 -2.96
CA LEU A 120 7.13 4.37 -3.33
C LEU A 120 8.35 5.24 -3.17
N LEU A 121 9.39 4.72 -2.51
CA LEU A 121 10.58 5.49 -2.16
C LEU A 121 11.84 4.74 -2.59
N GLU A 122 12.74 5.48 -3.23
CA GLU A 122 14.09 4.99 -3.49
C GLU A 122 15.08 5.91 -2.81
N ARG A 123 15.88 5.36 -1.90
CA ARG A 123 16.98 6.08 -1.24
C ARG A 123 18.28 5.57 -1.79
N ASP A 124 19.23 6.48 -2.03
CA ASP A 124 20.58 6.03 -2.38
C ASP A 124 21.29 5.49 -1.12
N ALA A 125 22.46 4.84 -1.33
CA ALA A 125 23.16 4.15 -0.25
C ALA A 125 23.55 5.06 0.93
N ARG A 126 23.65 6.37 0.69
CA ARG A 126 24.03 7.32 1.75
C ARG A 126 22.86 7.73 2.63
N HIS A 127 21.62 7.43 2.20
CA HIS A 127 20.40 7.91 2.84
C HIS A 127 19.49 6.77 3.31
N GLN A 128 19.98 5.55 3.27
CA GLN A 128 19.23 4.38 3.75
C GLN A 128 19.27 4.20 5.26
#